data_72ecdddc7e190936364dff4e0dc7eaed
#
_entry.id   72ecdddc7e190936364dff4e0dc7eaed
#
_cell.length_a   1.000
_cell.length_b   1.000
_cell.length_c   1.000
_cell.angle_alpha   90.00
_cell.angle_beta   90.00
_cell.angle_gamma   90.00
#
_symmetry.space_group_name_H-M   'P 1'
#
loop_
_entity.id
_entity.type
_entity.pdbx_description
1 polymer ?
#
loop_
_entity_poly.entity_id
_entity_poly.type
_entity_poly.pdbx_seq_one_letter_code
_entity_poly.pdbx_strand_id
1 'polypeptide(L)'
;MNEQENKISLADYFKSANTDQSQFKYIDDEKNTPSLKEAQDFVGGMVECITWPNGDLLIVNEEGKLMGLPLNPEATLLWKMTFDNDNYVTGRKDFVVGPALYIKKHALGDWA
;
A
#
# COMPACT_ATOMS: atom_id res chain seq x y z
N MET A 1 0.23 32.27 -0.97
CA MET A 1 -0.06 31.11 -0.17
C MET A 1 1.11 30.15 -0.19
N ASN A 2 1.40 29.61 0.95
CA ASN A 2 2.50 28.68 1.05
C ASN A 2 2.03 27.31 0.61
N GLU A 3 2.74 26.75 -0.33
CA GLU A 3 2.40 25.46 -0.85
C GLU A 3 2.35 24.39 0.23
N GLN A 4 3.21 24.50 1.21
CA GLN A 4 3.26 23.51 2.28
C GLN A 4 2.02 23.54 3.14
N GLU A 5 1.37 24.67 3.23
CA GLU A 5 0.17 24.77 4.05
C GLU A 5 -0.99 23.99 3.48
N ASN A 6 -0.90 23.69 2.19
CA ASN A 6 -1.96 22.96 1.53
C ASN A 6 -1.65 21.49 1.37
N LYS A 7 -0.48 21.09 1.79
CA LYS A 7 -0.12 19.69 1.63
C LYS A 7 -0.70 18.87 2.76
N ILE A 8 -1.32 17.79 2.37
CA ILE A 8 -1.79 16.79 3.31
C ILE A 8 -0.82 15.63 3.17
N SER A 9 -0.30 15.15 4.29
CA SER A 9 0.59 14.00 4.23
C SER A 9 -0.21 12.80 3.79
N LEU A 10 0.47 11.84 3.17
CA LEU A 10 -0.20 10.60 2.77
C LEU A 10 -0.81 9.91 3.98
N ALA A 11 -0.11 9.94 5.10
CA ALA A 11 -0.64 9.34 6.32
C ALA A 11 -1.96 9.98 6.70
N ASP A 12 -2.01 11.33 6.71
CA ASP A 12 -3.23 12.02 7.07
C ASP A 12 -4.34 11.74 6.08
N TYR A 13 -4.00 11.70 4.80
CA TYR A 13 -4.99 11.41 3.77
C TYR A 13 -5.63 10.05 4.01
N PHE A 14 -4.81 9.02 4.20
CA PHE A 14 -5.35 7.67 4.33
C PHE A 14 -6.02 7.45 5.68
N LYS A 15 -5.67 8.22 6.69
CA LYS A 15 -6.36 8.13 7.98
C LYS A 15 -7.71 8.81 7.95
N SER A 16 -7.79 9.93 7.24
CA SER A 16 -9.01 10.75 7.26
C SER A 16 -9.94 10.41 6.12
N ALA A 17 -9.44 9.83 5.04
CA ALA A 17 -10.28 9.47 3.92
C ALA A 17 -11.23 8.35 4.33
N ASN A 18 -12.40 8.35 3.71
CA ASN A 18 -13.37 7.32 3.98
C ASN A 18 -13.01 6.07 3.18
N THR A 19 -11.89 5.47 3.53
CA THR A 19 -11.32 4.34 2.81
C THR A 19 -11.96 3.04 3.27
N ASP A 20 -12.26 2.18 2.32
CA ASP A 20 -12.82 0.86 2.62
C ASP A 20 -11.73 -0.01 3.23
N GLN A 21 -11.84 -0.27 4.52
CA GLN A 21 -10.85 -1.02 5.26
C GLN A 21 -10.77 -2.48 4.85
N SER A 22 -11.75 -2.98 4.12
CA SER A 22 -11.68 -4.34 3.61
C SER A 22 -10.79 -4.42 2.37
N GLN A 23 -10.43 -3.27 1.79
CA GLN A 23 -9.61 -3.24 0.58
C GLN A 23 -8.25 -2.59 0.81
N PHE A 24 -8.14 -1.71 1.79
CA PHE A 24 -6.86 -1.05 2.03
C PHE A 24 -6.71 -0.72 3.51
N LYS A 25 -5.60 -1.17 4.09
CA LYS A 25 -5.26 -0.83 5.47
C LYS A 25 -3.92 -0.13 5.51
N TYR A 26 -3.90 1.01 6.19
CA TYR A 26 -2.69 1.79 6.40
C TYR A 26 -2.28 1.60 7.85
N ILE A 27 -1.13 0.99 8.07
CA ILE A 27 -0.69 0.58 9.41
C ILE A 27 0.51 1.41 9.83
N ASP A 28 0.33 2.23 10.85
CA ASP A 28 1.42 3.06 11.35
C ASP A 28 1.67 2.84 12.85
N ASP A 29 1.10 1.79 13.41
CA ASP A 29 1.30 1.41 14.79
C ASP A 29 1.57 -0.08 14.82
N GLU A 30 2.69 -0.47 15.40
CA GLU A 30 3.10 -1.86 15.42
C GLU A 30 2.06 -2.77 16.09
N LYS A 31 1.27 -2.23 16.97
CA LYS A 31 0.21 -3.02 17.60
C LYS A 31 -0.81 -3.53 16.59
N ASN A 32 -0.93 -2.86 15.47
CA ASN A 32 -1.90 -3.25 14.45
C ASN A 32 -1.28 -4.04 13.31
N THR A 33 0.00 -4.35 13.42
CA THR A 33 0.71 -5.03 12.34
C THR A 33 0.25 -6.49 12.28
N PRO A 34 -0.16 -6.94 11.09
CA PRO A 34 -0.67 -8.31 10.98
C PRO A 34 0.45 -9.33 11.00
N SER A 35 0.08 -10.55 11.42
CA SER A 35 0.96 -11.70 11.22
C SER A 35 0.93 -12.08 9.74
N LEU A 36 1.82 -12.98 9.34
CA LEU A 36 1.81 -13.49 7.97
C LEU A 36 0.45 -14.10 7.64
N LYS A 37 -0.08 -14.90 8.54
CA LYS A 37 -1.37 -15.56 8.31
C LYS A 37 -2.49 -14.54 8.14
N GLU A 38 -2.49 -13.52 8.98
CA GLU A 38 -3.50 -12.46 8.87
C GLU A 38 -3.36 -11.71 7.55
N ALA A 39 -2.14 -11.45 7.13
CA ALA A 39 -1.92 -10.76 5.87
C ALA A 39 -2.38 -11.62 4.70
N GLN A 40 -2.08 -12.92 4.74
CA GLN A 40 -2.53 -13.84 3.71
C GLN A 40 -4.05 -13.92 3.63
N ASP A 41 -4.70 -13.96 4.79
CA ASP A 41 -6.16 -13.97 4.83
C ASP A 41 -6.72 -12.67 4.26
N PHE A 42 -6.08 -11.55 4.57
CA PHE A 42 -6.56 -10.26 4.10
C PHE A 42 -6.44 -10.14 2.58
N VAL A 43 -5.31 -10.50 2.02
CA VAL A 43 -5.11 -10.35 0.57
C VAL A 43 -5.73 -11.51 -0.21
N GLY A 44 -6.09 -12.59 0.46
CA GLY A 44 -6.77 -13.70 -0.17
C GLY A 44 -5.85 -14.71 -0.83
N GLY A 45 -4.61 -14.82 -0.38
CA GLY A 45 -3.68 -15.78 -0.95
C GLY A 45 -2.25 -15.48 -0.53
N MET A 46 -1.32 -15.98 -1.31
CA MET A 46 0.10 -15.74 -1.03
C MET A 46 0.40 -14.26 -1.18
N VAL A 47 1.28 -13.77 -0.32
CA VAL A 47 1.60 -12.34 -0.30
C VAL A 47 2.79 -12.03 -1.19
N GLU A 48 2.75 -10.87 -1.81
CA GLU A 48 3.90 -10.27 -2.45
C GLU A 48 4.22 -9.00 -1.67
N CYS A 49 5.48 -8.82 -1.32
CA CYS A 49 5.93 -7.70 -0.51
C CYS A 49 6.76 -6.76 -1.37
N ILE A 50 6.35 -5.50 -1.42
CA ILE A 50 7.04 -4.49 -2.22
C ILE A 50 7.58 -3.45 -1.26
N THR A 51 8.91 -3.31 -1.24
CA THR A 51 9.55 -2.36 -0.35
C THR A 51 9.59 -0.99 -0.97
N TRP A 52 9.11 -0.01 -0.22
CA TRP A 52 9.13 1.38 -0.63
C TRP A 52 10.51 1.98 -0.44
N PRO A 53 10.85 3.03 -1.19
CA PRO A 53 12.17 3.66 -1.04
C PRO A 53 12.47 4.14 0.37
N ASN A 54 11.45 4.54 1.12
CA ASN A 54 11.65 5.01 2.48
C ASN A 54 11.62 3.88 3.52
N GLY A 55 11.48 2.63 3.07
CA GLY A 55 11.47 1.49 3.97
C GLY A 55 10.10 0.99 4.36
N ASP A 56 9.05 1.67 3.93
CA ASP A 56 7.69 1.17 4.15
C ASP A 56 7.47 -0.07 3.29
N LEU A 57 6.41 -0.81 3.59
CA LEU A 57 6.14 -2.08 2.92
C LEU A 57 4.71 -2.11 2.40
N LEU A 58 4.54 -2.47 1.13
CA LEU A 58 3.22 -2.74 0.57
C LEU A 58 3.07 -4.24 0.40
N ILE A 59 1.98 -4.79 0.89
CA ILE A 59 1.68 -6.22 0.80
C ILE A 59 0.43 -6.40 -0.04
N VAL A 60 0.53 -7.22 -1.07
CA VAL A 60 -0.58 -7.49 -1.98
C VAL A 60 -0.65 -8.98 -2.25
N ASN A 61 -1.70 -9.40 -2.95
CA ASN A 61 -1.83 -10.78 -3.40
C ASN A 61 -0.87 -11.01 -4.55
N GLU A 62 -0.02 -12.01 -4.42
CA GLU A 62 1.01 -12.31 -5.41
C GLU A 62 0.42 -12.58 -6.79
N GLU A 63 -0.76 -13.17 -6.83
CA GLU A 63 -1.40 -13.54 -8.09
C GLU A 63 -2.63 -12.70 -8.41
N GLY A 64 -2.72 -11.52 -7.79
CA GLY A 64 -3.93 -10.71 -7.93
C GLY A 64 -4.32 -10.42 -9.36
N LYS A 65 -3.35 -10.08 -10.21
CA LYS A 65 -3.66 -9.76 -11.60
C LYS A 65 -4.08 -11.00 -12.37
N LEU A 66 -3.47 -12.13 -12.10
CA LEU A 66 -3.87 -13.38 -12.74
C LEU A 66 -5.26 -13.81 -12.31
N MET A 67 -5.62 -13.50 -11.07
CA MET A 67 -6.94 -13.83 -10.54
C MET A 67 -8.02 -12.86 -11.00
N GLY A 68 -7.61 -11.77 -11.66
CA GLY A 68 -8.57 -10.78 -12.11
C GLY A 68 -9.15 -9.95 -10.97
N LEU A 69 -8.41 -9.76 -9.89
CA LEU A 69 -8.91 -8.97 -8.79
C LEU A 69 -9.11 -7.52 -9.22
N PRO A 70 -10.10 -6.84 -8.63
CA PRO A 70 -10.39 -5.48 -9.05
C PRO A 70 -9.30 -4.50 -8.66
N LEU A 71 -9.22 -3.40 -9.40
CA LEU A 71 -8.28 -2.33 -9.12
C LEU A 71 -8.45 -1.83 -7.70
N ASN A 72 -7.32 -1.57 -7.05
CA ASN A 72 -7.31 -0.95 -5.73
C ASN A 72 -6.92 0.51 -5.90
N PRO A 73 -7.88 1.44 -5.84
CA PRO A 73 -7.58 2.84 -6.15
C PRO A 73 -6.62 3.47 -5.17
N GLU A 74 -6.77 3.18 -3.87
CA GLU A 74 -5.91 3.79 -2.85
C GLU A 74 -4.48 3.33 -3.00
N ALA A 75 -4.28 2.03 -3.16
CA ALA A 75 -2.93 1.49 -3.31
C ALA A 75 -2.30 1.93 -4.63
N THR A 76 -3.11 2.03 -5.68
CA THR A 76 -2.62 2.48 -6.97
C THR A 76 -2.21 3.95 -6.91
N LEU A 77 -2.98 4.77 -6.23
CA LEU A 77 -2.63 6.16 -6.04
C LEU A 77 -1.30 6.28 -5.28
N LEU A 78 -1.16 5.52 -4.22
CA LEU A 78 0.07 5.52 -3.44
C LEU A 78 1.26 5.10 -4.30
N TRP A 79 1.07 4.08 -5.13
CA TRP A 79 2.09 3.64 -6.06
C TRP A 79 2.50 4.76 -7.00
N LYS A 80 1.51 5.43 -7.60
CA LYS A 80 1.79 6.48 -8.56
C LYS A 80 2.47 7.67 -7.93
N MET A 81 2.10 8.01 -6.72
CA MET A 81 2.70 9.14 -6.04
C MET A 81 4.15 8.86 -5.64
N THR A 82 4.51 7.61 -5.52
CA THR A 82 5.86 7.22 -5.12
C THR A 82 6.74 6.92 -6.31
N PHE A 83 6.20 6.20 -7.29
CA PHE A 83 6.96 5.73 -8.45
C PHE A 83 6.44 6.34 -9.73
N ASP A 84 5.81 7.48 -9.64
CA ASP A 84 5.03 7.97 -10.70
C ASP A 84 5.78 8.48 -11.82
N ASN A 85 6.98 8.59 -11.72
CA ASN A 85 7.68 9.09 -12.84
C ASN A 85 7.58 8.08 -13.91
N ASP A 86 6.82 8.42 -14.84
CA ASP A 86 6.57 7.64 -15.97
C ASP A 86 7.81 7.10 -16.57
N ASN A 87 8.88 7.68 -16.28
CA ASN A 87 10.10 7.22 -16.87
C ASN A 87 10.79 6.22 -16.06
N TYR A 88 10.20 5.75 -14.99
CA TYR A 88 10.98 4.90 -14.23
C TYR A 88 11.12 3.56 -14.88
N VAL A 89 11.98 2.85 -14.32
CA VAL A 89 12.76 1.77 -14.84
C VAL A 89 12.01 0.80 -15.70
N THR A 90 10.82 0.48 -15.34
CA THR A 90 10.10 -0.56 -16.05
C THR A 90 9.45 -0.04 -17.31
N GLY A 91 9.30 1.25 -17.43
CA GLY A 91 8.62 1.82 -18.57
C GLY A 91 7.18 1.43 -18.70
N ARG A 92 6.60 0.82 -17.70
CA ARG A 92 5.22 0.41 -17.79
C ARG A 92 4.41 1.07 -16.71
N LYS A 93 3.14 1.27 -17.03
CA LYS A 93 2.20 1.81 -16.09
C LYS A 93 1.71 0.68 -15.23
N ASP A 94 2.01 0.74 -13.98
CA ASP A 94 1.59 -0.31 -13.08
C ASP A 94 0.45 0.16 -12.20
N PHE A 95 -0.26 -0.79 -11.67
CA PHE A 95 -1.39 -0.53 -10.79
C PHE A 95 -1.53 -1.69 -9.83
N VAL A 96 -2.21 -1.44 -8.71
CA VAL A 96 -2.38 -2.43 -7.67
C VAL A 96 -3.81 -2.97 -7.72
N VAL A 97 -3.95 -4.27 -7.63
CA VAL A 97 -5.26 -4.92 -7.63
C VAL A 97 -5.44 -5.72 -6.35
N GLY A 98 -6.67 -5.86 -5.93
CA GLY A 98 -7.02 -6.64 -4.74
C GLY A 98 -6.72 -5.91 -3.45
N PRO A 99 -7.09 -6.51 -2.32
CA PRO A 99 -6.82 -5.90 -1.02
C PRO A 99 -5.34 -5.72 -0.79
N ALA A 100 -4.96 -4.61 -0.15
CA ALA A 100 -3.57 -4.26 0.06
C ALA A 100 -3.35 -3.72 1.47
N LEU A 101 -2.17 -4.02 2.00
CA LEU A 101 -1.74 -3.53 3.30
C LEU A 101 -0.52 -2.66 3.10
N TYR A 102 -0.52 -1.48 3.70
CA TYR A 102 0.65 -0.62 3.65
C TYR A 102 1.13 -0.41 5.08
N ILE A 103 2.35 -0.85 5.36
CA ILE A 103 2.90 -0.81 6.71
C ILE A 103 4.05 0.18 6.75
N LYS A 104 3.96 1.15 7.64
CA LYS A 104 5.02 2.12 7.83
C LYS A 104 6.26 1.44 8.38
N LYS A 105 7.41 1.96 8.00
CA LYS A 105 8.69 1.38 8.41
C LYS A 105 8.77 1.13 9.92
N HIS A 106 8.32 2.09 10.71
CA HIS A 106 8.41 1.95 12.17
C HIS A 106 7.41 0.96 12.74
N ALA A 107 6.48 0.46 11.93
CA ALA A 107 5.47 -0.48 12.37
C ALA A 107 5.69 -1.88 11.78
N LEU A 108 6.82 -2.13 11.14
CA LEU A 108 7.03 -3.39 10.45
C LEU A 108 7.05 -4.61 11.37
N GLY A 109 7.59 -4.45 12.59
CA GLY A 109 7.67 -5.61 13.48
C GLY A 109 8.43 -6.75 12.81
N ASP A 110 7.80 -7.90 12.76
CA ASP A 110 8.44 -9.10 12.20
C ASP A 110 8.59 -9.06 10.68
N TRP A 111 8.01 -8.07 10.02
CA TRP A 111 8.17 -7.91 8.57
C TRP A 111 9.49 -7.24 8.19
N ALA A 112 10.18 -6.69 9.19
CA ALA A 112 11.42 -5.99 8.92
C ALA A 112 12.53 -6.95 8.47
#